data_b11f30d6142b225869a0ffc03811c922
#
_entry.id   b11f30d6142b225869a0ffc03811c922
#
_cell.length_a   1.000
_cell.length_b   1.000
_cell.length_c   1.000
_cell.angle_alpha   90.00
_cell.angle_beta   90.00
_cell.angle_gamma   90.00
#
_symmetry.space_group_name_H-M   'P 1'
#
loop_
_entity.id
_entity.type
_entity.pdbx_description
1 polymer ?
#
loop_
_entity_poly.entity_id
_entity_poly.type
_entity_poly.pdbx_seq_one_letter_code
_entity_poly.pdbx_strand_id
1 'polypeptide(L)'
;MKNFYIDVIISGFGGQGALIIGDILAYAGMLCGYNTSFYPSYGVEMRGGTANCMVVITSGELYSPVMGNVENLIALNQDSIDAFLKRVKEKGAVFINSSLVKWNGCRKDLEVFEIPASSIAEKIGVPKSANMVVLGAFLGIKGIIPVDKIEAAINNYFSGREEVVKANVRAFKEGLGWAGSLKGEGR
;
A
#
# COMPACT_ATOMS: atom_id res chain seq x y z
N MET A 1 -13.12 -19.75 11.43
CA MET A 1 -12.32 -18.88 10.51
C MET A 1 -11.04 -18.50 11.23
N LYS A 2 -9.87 -18.54 10.56
CA LYS A 2 -8.63 -18.04 11.18
C LYS A 2 -8.81 -16.58 11.53
N ASN A 3 -8.47 -16.18 12.76
CA ASN A 3 -8.43 -14.77 13.12
C ASN A 3 -7.42 -14.06 12.20
N PHE A 4 -7.94 -13.15 11.42
CA PHE A 4 -7.19 -12.36 10.45
C PHE A 4 -7.16 -10.91 10.93
N TYR A 5 -5.98 -10.32 10.95
CA TYR A 5 -5.77 -8.92 11.30
C TYR A 5 -4.59 -8.38 10.50
N ILE A 6 -4.77 -7.25 9.89
CA ILE A 6 -3.69 -6.46 9.30
C ILE A 6 -3.94 -4.98 9.53
N ASP A 7 -2.87 -4.29 9.82
CA ASP A 7 -2.85 -2.84 9.90
C ASP A 7 -1.74 -2.28 9.01
N VAL A 8 -1.95 -1.10 8.45
CA VAL A 8 -0.96 -0.42 7.62
C VAL A 8 -1.12 1.09 7.69
N ILE A 9 0.01 1.80 7.83
CA ILE A 9 0.11 3.22 7.51
C ILE A 9 0.56 3.32 6.06
N ILE A 10 -0.12 4.15 5.29
CA ILE A 10 0.23 4.47 3.90
C ILE A 10 0.50 5.96 3.82
N SER A 11 1.69 6.35 3.39
CA SER A 11 2.09 7.75 3.40
C SER A 11 2.84 8.17 2.14
N GLY A 12 2.62 9.41 1.72
CA GLY A 12 3.24 10.03 0.56
C GLY A 12 2.93 11.53 0.49
N PHE A 13 3.40 12.20 -0.56
CA PHE A 13 2.95 13.56 -0.86
C PHE A 13 1.55 13.59 -1.49
N GLY A 14 0.88 14.72 -1.35
CA GLY A 14 -0.34 15.00 -2.07
C GLY A 14 -0.12 14.83 -3.58
N GLY A 15 -0.90 13.93 -4.21
CA GLY A 15 -0.76 13.54 -5.61
C GLY A 15 -0.06 12.20 -5.85
N GLN A 16 0.66 11.61 -4.89
CA GLN A 16 1.26 10.28 -5.01
C GLN A 16 0.26 9.12 -4.83
N GLY A 17 -0.97 9.41 -4.41
CA GLY A 17 -2.04 8.41 -4.33
C GLY A 17 -2.00 7.53 -3.08
N ALA A 18 -1.41 7.99 -1.98
CA ALA A 18 -1.41 7.25 -0.71
C ALA A 18 -2.85 6.96 -0.22
N LEU A 19 -3.72 7.97 -0.26
CA LEU A 19 -5.13 7.81 0.12
C LEU A 19 -5.91 6.89 -0.81
N ILE A 20 -5.56 6.88 -2.11
CA ILE A 20 -6.18 6.00 -3.11
C ILE A 20 -5.87 4.54 -2.80
N ILE A 21 -4.61 4.22 -2.44
CA ILE A 21 -4.24 2.86 -2.02
C ILE A 21 -5.07 2.44 -0.80
N GLY A 22 -5.17 3.33 0.19
CA GLY A 22 -5.90 3.03 1.43
C GLY A 22 -7.38 2.77 1.21
N ASP A 23 -8.04 3.59 0.40
CA ASP A 23 -9.45 3.45 0.06
C ASP A 23 -9.72 2.13 -0.68
N ILE A 24 -8.94 1.86 -1.74
CA ILE A 24 -9.04 0.61 -2.52
C ILE A 24 -8.82 -0.61 -1.62
N LEU A 25 -7.82 -0.57 -0.74
CA LEU A 25 -7.50 -1.67 0.17
C LEU A 25 -8.64 -1.92 1.17
N ALA A 26 -9.17 -0.87 1.78
CA ALA A 26 -10.28 -0.96 2.71
C ALA A 26 -11.55 -1.49 2.03
N TYR A 27 -11.89 -0.94 0.84
CA TYR A 27 -13.06 -1.38 0.09
C TYR A 27 -12.95 -2.85 -0.34
N ALA A 28 -11.78 -3.29 -0.78
CA ALA A 28 -11.54 -4.69 -1.13
C ALA A 28 -11.68 -5.62 0.09
N GLY A 29 -11.26 -5.18 1.28
CA GLY A 29 -11.49 -5.89 2.53
C GLY A 29 -12.99 -6.06 2.82
N MET A 30 -13.78 -5.02 2.61
CA MET A 30 -15.26 -5.09 2.73
C MET A 30 -15.86 -6.09 1.73
N LEU A 31 -15.37 -6.13 0.48
CA LEU A 31 -15.80 -7.10 -0.52
C LEU A 31 -15.48 -8.56 -0.13
N CYS A 32 -14.55 -8.76 0.79
CA CYS A 32 -14.24 -10.07 1.38
C CYS A 32 -15.08 -10.39 2.63
N GLY A 33 -15.94 -9.48 3.07
CA GLY A 33 -16.74 -9.63 4.29
C GLY A 33 -15.96 -9.35 5.58
N TYR A 34 -14.81 -8.68 5.51
CA TYR A 34 -14.02 -8.26 6.67
C TYR A 34 -14.51 -6.92 7.22
N ASN A 35 -14.30 -6.71 8.53
CA ASN A 35 -14.43 -5.41 9.14
C ASN A 35 -13.21 -4.56 8.76
N THR A 36 -13.45 -3.36 8.23
CA THR A 36 -12.40 -2.47 7.75
C THR A 36 -12.52 -1.08 8.34
N SER A 37 -11.39 -0.44 8.58
CA SER A 37 -11.31 0.98 8.90
C SER A 37 -10.36 1.67 7.92
N PHE A 38 -10.78 2.82 7.42
CA PHE A 38 -9.96 3.74 6.64
C PHE A 38 -10.00 5.10 7.32
N TYR A 39 -8.84 5.55 7.82
CA TYR A 39 -8.69 6.82 8.51
C TYR A 39 -7.68 7.70 7.74
N PRO A 40 -8.16 8.59 6.85
CA PRO A 40 -7.29 9.52 6.13
C PRO A 40 -6.86 10.68 7.04
N SER A 41 -5.62 11.13 6.83
CA SER A 41 -5.06 12.33 7.46
C SER A 41 -4.29 13.11 6.40
N TYR A 42 -4.65 14.37 6.23
CA TYR A 42 -3.99 15.27 5.30
C TYR A 42 -3.84 16.65 5.95
N GLY A 43 -2.69 17.28 5.68
CA GLY A 43 -2.45 18.64 6.15
C GLY A 43 -3.29 19.68 5.41
N VAL A 44 -3.24 20.94 5.88
CA VAL A 44 -3.94 22.08 5.29
C VAL A 44 -3.52 22.31 3.82
N GLU A 45 -2.30 21.91 3.47
CA GLU A 45 -1.78 21.99 2.10
C GLU A 45 -2.09 20.71 1.32
N MET A 46 -3.12 20.76 0.46
CA MET A 46 -3.56 19.60 -0.36
C MET A 46 -2.58 19.22 -1.48
N ARG A 47 -1.63 20.07 -1.86
CA ARG A 47 -0.58 19.81 -2.86
C ARG A 47 0.79 20.08 -2.27
N GLY A 48 1.66 19.05 -2.29
CA GLY A 48 3.02 19.15 -1.75
C GLY A 48 3.14 18.88 -0.25
N GLY A 49 2.01 18.87 0.51
CA GLY A 49 1.97 18.47 1.91
C GLY A 49 1.92 16.94 2.07
N THR A 50 2.22 16.47 3.27
CA THR A 50 2.11 15.03 3.61
C THR A 50 0.65 14.57 3.62
N ALA A 51 0.35 13.52 2.86
CA ALA A 51 -0.92 12.82 2.90
C ALA A 51 -0.68 11.40 3.40
N ASN A 52 -1.43 10.98 4.41
CA ASN A 52 -1.32 9.63 4.92
C ASN A 52 -2.70 9.07 5.29
N CYS A 53 -2.80 7.76 5.36
CA CYS A 53 -3.97 7.08 5.92
C CYS A 53 -3.54 5.86 6.72
N MET A 54 -4.42 5.45 7.63
CA MET A 54 -4.34 4.19 8.35
C MET A 54 -5.46 3.29 7.87
N VAL A 55 -5.12 2.03 7.57
CA VAL A 55 -6.09 1.01 7.19
C VAL A 55 -5.95 -0.15 8.14
N VAL A 56 -7.08 -0.63 8.66
CA VAL A 56 -7.19 -1.87 9.41
C VAL A 56 -8.17 -2.77 8.68
N ILE A 57 -7.82 -4.04 8.54
CA ILE A 57 -8.72 -5.08 8.00
C ILE A 57 -8.65 -6.27 8.96
N THR A 58 -9.80 -6.71 9.45
CA THR A 58 -9.88 -7.81 10.42
C THR A 58 -11.12 -8.67 10.23
N SER A 59 -11.00 -9.97 10.55
CA SER A 59 -12.15 -10.87 10.67
C SER A 59 -12.84 -10.78 12.04
N GLY A 60 -12.23 -10.09 13.01
CA GLY A 60 -12.73 -9.84 14.36
C GLY A 60 -13.36 -8.44 14.52
N GLU A 61 -13.60 -8.05 15.76
CA GLU A 61 -14.07 -6.72 16.08
C GLU A 61 -13.02 -5.64 15.81
N LEU A 62 -13.47 -4.47 15.42
CA LEU A 62 -12.62 -3.32 15.11
C LEU A 62 -12.77 -2.30 16.25
N TYR A 63 -11.74 -2.23 17.11
CA TYR A 63 -11.80 -1.43 18.35
C TYR A 63 -11.41 0.04 18.17
N SER A 64 -10.50 0.35 17.23
CA SER A 64 -10.07 1.73 17.00
C SER A 64 -9.66 1.96 15.54
N PRO A 65 -10.06 3.05 14.92
CA PRO A 65 -9.57 3.46 13.60
C PRO A 65 -8.17 4.07 13.66
N VAL A 66 -7.73 4.53 14.83
CA VAL A 66 -6.43 5.19 15.01
C VAL A 66 -5.51 4.26 15.81
N MET A 67 -4.35 3.96 15.23
CA MET A 67 -3.36 3.10 15.87
C MET A 67 -2.10 3.89 16.25
N GLY A 68 -1.54 3.56 17.41
CA GLY A 68 -0.23 4.10 17.83
C GLY A 68 0.89 3.51 16.99
N ASN A 69 1.10 2.21 17.07
CA ASN A 69 2.09 1.45 16.32
C ASN A 69 1.42 0.43 15.38
N VAL A 70 2.05 0.19 14.22
CA VAL A 70 1.53 -0.66 13.15
C VAL A 70 2.51 -1.77 12.79
N GLU A 71 2.02 -2.83 12.18
CA GLU A 71 2.85 -3.90 11.65
C GLU A 71 3.39 -3.57 10.25
N ASN A 72 2.68 -2.71 9.51
CA ASN A 72 3.04 -2.44 8.13
C ASN A 72 3.09 -0.92 7.85
N LEU A 73 4.10 -0.51 7.07
CA LEU A 73 4.23 0.84 6.52
C LEU A 73 4.41 0.76 5.01
N ILE A 74 3.62 1.50 4.26
CA ILE A 74 3.85 1.81 2.85
C ILE A 74 4.31 3.26 2.77
N ALA A 75 5.56 3.49 2.34
CA ALA A 75 6.15 4.82 2.19
C ALA A 75 6.47 5.13 0.73
N LEU A 76 5.81 6.14 0.19
CA LEU A 76 5.94 6.52 -1.23
C LEU A 76 7.03 7.57 -1.46
N ASN A 77 7.58 8.18 -0.40
CA ASN A 77 8.67 9.15 -0.44
C ASN A 77 9.51 9.11 0.85
N GLN A 78 10.64 9.84 0.87
CA GLN A 78 11.57 9.84 2.00
C GLN A 78 10.94 10.41 3.28
N ASP A 79 10.20 11.51 3.19
CA ASP A 79 9.56 12.15 4.35
C ASP A 79 8.58 11.21 5.06
N SER A 80 7.98 10.27 4.31
CA SER A 80 7.10 9.24 4.88
C SER A 80 7.87 8.25 5.76
N ILE A 81 9.11 7.91 5.40
CA ILE A 81 10.00 7.10 6.25
C ILE A 81 10.33 7.88 7.52
N ASP A 82 10.77 9.13 7.38
CA ASP A 82 11.21 9.95 8.51
C ASP A 82 10.06 10.18 9.52
N ALA A 83 8.84 10.35 9.01
CA ALA A 83 7.66 10.58 9.84
C ALA A 83 7.14 9.31 10.54
N PHE A 84 7.12 8.15 9.86
CA PHE A 84 6.36 6.99 10.31
C PHE A 84 7.18 5.75 10.67
N LEU A 85 8.47 5.67 10.33
CA LEU A 85 9.29 4.48 10.59
C LEU A 85 9.33 4.08 12.06
N LYS A 86 9.34 5.05 12.98
CA LYS A 86 9.34 4.80 14.44
C LYS A 86 8.05 4.15 14.95
N ARG A 87 6.97 4.24 14.17
CA ARG A 87 5.67 3.65 14.48
C ARG A 87 5.54 2.19 14.00
N VAL A 88 6.51 1.70 13.25
CA VAL A 88 6.52 0.30 12.84
C VAL A 88 7.01 -0.56 14.01
N LYS A 89 6.20 -1.55 14.39
CA LYS A 89 6.53 -2.54 15.43
C LYS A 89 7.79 -3.33 15.08
N GLU A 90 8.45 -3.88 16.07
CA GLU A 90 9.52 -4.86 15.85
C GLU A 90 9.02 -6.02 15.00
N LYS A 91 9.85 -6.49 14.07
CA LYS A 91 9.52 -7.54 13.09
C LYS A 91 8.38 -7.14 12.12
N GLY A 92 8.02 -5.86 12.10
CA GLY A 92 7.09 -5.32 11.12
C GLY A 92 7.70 -5.21 9.73
N ALA A 93 6.87 -4.84 8.74
CA ALA A 93 7.27 -4.74 7.35
C ALA A 93 7.15 -3.31 6.81
N VAL A 94 8.12 -2.91 6.01
CA VAL A 94 8.17 -1.60 5.34
C VAL A 94 8.26 -1.81 3.84
N PHE A 95 7.34 -1.21 3.11
CA PHE A 95 7.27 -1.23 1.65
C PHE A 95 7.59 0.15 1.13
N ILE A 96 8.69 0.30 0.41
CA ILE A 96 9.14 1.59 -0.09
C ILE A 96 9.17 1.63 -1.62
N ASN A 97 8.82 2.78 -2.18
CA ASN A 97 9.13 3.05 -3.58
C ASN A 97 10.62 3.41 -3.71
N SER A 98 11.47 2.43 -3.99
CA SER A 98 12.93 2.62 -4.05
C SER A 98 13.40 3.53 -5.18
N SER A 99 12.52 3.89 -6.12
CA SER A 99 12.80 4.94 -7.10
C SER A 99 12.86 6.35 -6.47
N LEU A 100 12.25 6.54 -5.28
CA LEU A 100 12.12 7.84 -4.59
C LEU A 100 12.64 7.82 -3.15
N VAL A 101 12.78 6.65 -2.56
CA VAL A 101 13.20 6.43 -1.17
C VAL A 101 14.53 5.72 -1.13
N LYS A 102 15.47 6.22 -0.34
CA LYS A 102 16.74 5.53 -0.05
C LYS A 102 16.66 4.90 1.33
N TRP A 103 16.75 3.58 1.38
CA TRP A 103 16.83 2.86 2.64
C TRP A 103 18.26 2.91 3.19
N ASN A 104 18.42 3.31 4.44
CA ASN A 104 19.74 3.46 5.10
C ASN A 104 20.07 2.31 6.08
N GLY A 105 19.22 1.29 6.18
CA GLY A 105 19.44 0.13 7.06
C GLY A 105 19.37 0.43 8.56
N CYS A 106 18.77 1.55 8.99
CA CYS A 106 18.74 1.99 10.39
C CYS A 106 17.94 1.07 11.35
N ARG A 107 17.02 0.27 10.83
CA ARG A 107 16.16 -0.67 11.56
C ARG A 107 16.37 -2.09 11.00
N LYS A 108 17.30 -2.84 11.61
CA LYS A 108 17.65 -4.23 11.21
C LYS A 108 16.61 -5.27 11.63
N ASP A 109 15.71 -4.89 12.50
CA ASP A 109 14.61 -5.71 13.01
C ASP A 109 13.39 -5.76 12.10
N LEU A 110 13.37 -4.97 11.01
CA LEU A 110 12.27 -4.85 10.08
C LEU A 110 12.51 -5.64 8.78
N GLU A 111 11.43 -6.16 8.21
CA GLU A 111 11.42 -6.64 6.83
C GLU A 111 11.22 -5.45 5.88
N VAL A 112 12.17 -5.20 4.98
CA VAL A 112 12.11 -4.06 4.07
C VAL A 112 12.03 -4.54 2.63
N PHE A 113 11.00 -4.07 1.93
CA PHE A 113 10.73 -4.37 0.53
C PHE A 113 10.97 -3.12 -0.32
N GLU A 114 12.07 -3.12 -1.08
CA GLU A 114 12.49 -2.00 -1.92
C GLU A 114 11.93 -2.18 -3.34
N ILE A 115 10.77 -1.60 -3.60
CA ILE A 115 10.01 -1.76 -4.84
C ILE A 115 10.39 -0.63 -5.80
N PRO A 116 10.96 -0.88 -6.99
CA PRO A 116 11.27 0.17 -7.96
C PRO A 116 9.99 0.61 -8.71
N ALA A 117 8.99 1.07 -7.96
CA ALA A 117 7.63 1.22 -8.43
C ALA A 117 7.47 2.28 -9.53
N SER A 118 8.19 3.41 -9.43
CA SER A 118 8.15 4.43 -10.49
C SER A 118 8.76 3.90 -11.77
N SER A 119 9.90 3.23 -11.69
CA SER A 119 10.57 2.64 -12.86
C SER A 119 9.73 1.55 -13.53
N ILE A 120 9.04 0.71 -12.73
CA ILE A 120 8.11 -0.30 -13.27
C ILE A 120 6.94 0.40 -13.99
N ALA A 121 6.32 1.40 -13.36
CA ALA A 121 5.18 2.12 -13.94
C ALA A 121 5.56 2.88 -15.22
N GLU A 122 6.75 3.47 -15.28
CA GLU A 122 7.30 4.12 -16.47
C GLU A 122 7.51 3.12 -17.62
N LYS A 123 8.16 1.98 -17.32
CA LYS A 123 8.42 0.92 -18.29
C LYS A 123 7.16 0.40 -18.98
N ILE A 124 6.05 0.34 -18.26
CA ILE A 124 4.76 -0.08 -18.81
C ILE A 124 3.90 1.08 -19.33
N GLY A 125 4.43 2.30 -19.38
CA GLY A 125 3.74 3.47 -19.96
C GLY A 125 2.63 4.07 -19.09
N VAL A 126 2.62 3.81 -17.78
CA VAL A 126 1.61 4.32 -16.83
C VAL A 126 2.23 4.97 -15.58
N PRO A 127 3.11 5.98 -15.74
CA PRO A 127 3.92 6.52 -14.64
C PRO A 127 3.09 7.05 -13.46
N LYS A 128 1.86 7.49 -13.71
CA LYS A 128 0.93 7.97 -12.67
C LYS A 128 0.36 6.87 -11.77
N SER A 129 0.57 5.60 -12.13
CA SER A 129 0.05 4.43 -11.40
C SER A 129 1.13 3.72 -10.58
N ALA A 130 2.26 4.36 -10.27
CA ALA A 130 3.33 3.78 -9.44
C ALA A 130 2.82 3.34 -8.06
N ASN A 131 1.85 4.05 -7.48
CA ASN A 131 1.19 3.66 -6.24
C ASN A 131 0.49 2.29 -6.33
N MET A 132 -0.09 1.95 -7.49
CA MET A 132 -0.71 0.63 -7.71
C MET A 132 0.33 -0.48 -7.80
N VAL A 133 1.53 -0.20 -8.31
CA VAL A 133 2.65 -1.16 -8.27
C VAL A 133 3.00 -1.48 -6.81
N VAL A 134 3.09 -0.46 -5.94
CA VAL A 134 3.36 -0.68 -4.50
C VAL A 134 2.23 -1.47 -3.84
N LEU A 135 0.98 -1.18 -4.15
CA LEU A 135 -0.18 -1.95 -3.64
C LEU A 135 -0.10 -3.41 -4.08
N GLY A 136 0.23 -3.67 -5.35
CA GLY A 136 0.40 -5.01 -5.88
C GLY A 136 1.51 -5.79 -5.17
N ALA A 137 2.66 -5.16 -4.97
CA ALA A 137 3.79 -5.74 -4.24
C ALA A 137 3.41 -6.07 -2.78
N PHE A 138 2.78 -5.12 -2.08
CA PHE A 138 2.28 -5.32 -0.71
C PHE A 138 1.35 -6.55 -0.60
N LEU A 139 0.37 -6.63 -1.48
CA LEU A 139 -0.59 -7.73 -1.46
C LEU A 139 0.01 -9.06 -1.92
N GLY A 140 0.94 -9.03 -2.88
CA GLY A 140 1.68 -10.21 -3.31
C GLY A 140 2.55 -10.82 -2.19
N ILE A 141 3.11 -9.98 -1.31
CA ILE A 141 3.88 -10.43 -0.13
C ILE A 141 2.94 -10.92 0.98
N LYS A 142 1.92 -10.13 1.33
CA LYS A 142 1.04 -10.42 2.48
C LYS A 142 -0.04 -11.47 2.18
N GLY A 143 -0.51 -11.60 0.94
CA GLY A 143 -1.48 -12.63 0.52
C GLY A 143 -2.84 -12.53 1.20
N ILE A 144 -3.29 -11.32 1.54
CA ILE A 144 -4.41 -11.08 2.46
C ILE A 144 -5.76 -10.88 1.77
N ILE A 145 -5.76 -10.36 0.56
CA ILE A 145 -6.97 -10.08 -0.21
C ILE A 145 -6.86 -10.77 -1.58
N PRO A 146 -7.88 -11.47 -2.04
CA PRO A 146 -7.92 -12.03 -3.39
C PRO A 146 -7.79 -10.96 -4.47
N VAL A 147 -7.05 -11.28 -5.53
CA VAL A 147 -6.74 -10.34 -6.63
C VAL A 147 -8.01 -9.78 -7.29
N ASP A 148 -9.03 -10.63 -7.49
CA ASP A 148 -10.31 -10.24 -8.08
C ASP A 148 -11.04 -9.17 -7.24
N LYS A 149 -10.90 -9.19 -5.92
CA LYS A 149 -11.50 -8.18 -5.02
C LYS A 149 -10.79 -6.83 -5.13
N ILE A 150 -9.47 -6.84 -5.31
CA ILE A 150 -8.72 -5.60 -5.55
C ILE A 150 -9.04 -5.03 -6.93
N GLU A 151 -9.10 -5.86 -7.96
CA GLU A 151 -9.50 -5.42 -9.30
C GLU A 151 -10.92 -4.82 -9.28
N ALA A 152 -11.85 -5.44 -8.57
CA ALA A 152 -13.19 -4.89 -8.38
C ALA A 152 -13.16 -3.53 -7.63
N ALA A 153 -12.32 -3.40 -6.62
CA ALA A 153 -12.17 -2.13 -5.89
C ALA A 153 -11.56 -1.03 -6.76
N ILE A 154 -10.54 -1.35 -7.58
CA ILE A 154 -9.96 -0.41 -8.56
C ILE A 154 -11.03 0.04 -9.58
N ASN A 155 -11.81 -0.91 -10.11
CA ASN A 155 -12.91 -0.61 -11.04
C ASN A 155 -13.95 0.32 -10.40
N ASN A 156 -14.32 0.06 -9.15
CA ASN A 156 -15.27 0.91 -8.42
C ASN A 156 -14.73 2.32 -8.19
N TYR A 157 -13.49 2.43 -7.70
CA TYR A 157 -12.85 3.73 -7.38
C TYR A 157 -12.71 4.63 -8.61
N PHE A 158 -12.34 4.05 -9.75
CA PHE A 158 -12.14 4.78 -11.01
C PHE A 158 -13.33 4.65 -11.98
N SER A 159 -14.52 4.32 -11.48
CA SER A 159 -15.72 4.12 -12.30
C SER A 159 -15.96 5.25 -13.30
N GLY A 160 -16.34 4.90 -14.54
CA GLY A 160 -16.53 5.86 -15.63
C GLY A 160 -15.24 6.33 -16.32
N ARG A 161 -14.05 5.80 -15.92
CA ARG A 161 -12.76 6.18 -16.51
C ARG A 161 -11.98 4.93 -16.94
N GLU A 162 -12.48 4.23 -17.98
CA GLU A 162 -11.99 2.91 -18.39
C GLU A 162 -10.46 2.85 -18.62
N GLU A 163 -9.87 3.85 -19.28
CA GLU A 163 -8.42 3.87 -19.53
C GLU A 163 -7.61 4.01 -18.22
N VAL A 164 -8.14 4.75 -17.24
CA VAL A 164 -7.53 4.87 -15.92
C VAL A 164 -7.63 3.55 -15.16
N VAL A 165 -8.77 2.86 -15.24
CA VAL A 165 -8.95 1.52 -14.66
C VAL A 165 -7.93 0.55 -15.23
N LYS A 166 -7.85 0.44 -16.57
CA LYS A 166 -6.89 -0.45 -17.27
C LYS A 166 -5.45 -0.18 -16.85
N ALA A 167 -5.06 1.10 -16.79
CA ALA A 167 -3.72 1.52 -16.38
C ALA A 167 -3.41 1.09 -14.93
N ASN A 168 -4.34 1.32 -14.01
CA ASN A 168 -4.15 0.98 -12.59
C ASN A 168 -4.16 -0.53 -12.34
N VAL A 169 -5.04 -1.29 -12.99
CA VAL A 169 -5.05 -2.76 -12.90
C VAL A 169 -3.75 -3.34 -13.47
N ARG A 170 -3.25 -2.81 -14.60
CA ARG A 170 -1.97 -3.23 -15.17
C ARG A 170 -0.82 -2.99 -14.20
N ALA A 171 -0.71 -1.79 -13.63
CA ALA A 171 0.32 -1.44 -12.67
C ALA A 171 0.25 -2.32 -11.41
N PHE A 172 -0.95 -2.59 -10.90
CA PHE A 172 -1.17 -3.50 -9.78
C PHE A 172 -0.65 -4.92 -10.08
N LYS A 173 -0.93 -5.47 -11.28
CA LYS A 173 -0.45 -6.79 -11.70
C LYS A 173 1.08 -6.87 -11.81
N GLU A 174 1.73 -5.81 -12.28
CA GLU A 174 3.20 -5.73 -12.28
C GLU A 174 3.78 -5.78 -10.86
N GLY A 175 3.15 -5.10 -9.91
CA GLY A 175 3.53 -5.18 -8.50
C GLY A 175 3.37 -6.59 -7.92
N LEU A 176 2.29 -7.29 -8.25
CA LEU A 176 2.12 -8.71 -7.88
C LEU A 176 3.22 -9.59 -8.49
N GLY A 177 3.55 -9.38 -9.77
CA GLY A 177 4.63 -10.09 -10.46
C GLY A 177 5.98 -9.87 -9.81
N TRP A 178 6.29 -8.62 -9.43
CA TRP A 178 7.51 -8.29 -8.68
C TRP A 178 7.59 -9.05 -7.35
N ALA A 179 6.51 -9.10 -6.58
CA ALA A 179 6.47 -9.86 -5.33
C ALA A 179 6.63 -11.37 -5.55
N GLY A 180 6.12 -11.88 -6.67
CA GLY A 180 6.28 -13.29 -7.08
C GLY A 180 7.73 -13.66 -7.37
N SER A 181 8.52 -12.76 -7.99
CA SER A 181 9.94 -13.01 -8.28
C SER A 181 10.77 -13.17 -7.01
N LEU A 182 10.50 -12.39 -5.95
CA LEU A 182 11.20 -12.53 -4.66
C LEU A 182 10.97 -13.89 -4.00
N LYS A 183 9.79 -14.49 -4.17
CA LYS A 183 9.47 -15.82 -3.64
C LYS A 183 10.14 -16.96 -4.43
N GLY A 184 10.49 -16.71 -5.70
CA GLY A 184 11.18 -17.66 -6.57
C GLY A 184 12.69 -17.75 -6.34
N GLU A 185 13.33 -16.66 -5.90
CA GLU A 185 14.77 -16.58 -5.64
C GLU A 185 15.20 -17.17 -4.27
N GLY A 186 14.23 -17.47 -3.40
CA GLY A 186 14.46 -18.02 -2.05
C GLY A 186 14.33 -19.55 -1.96
N ARG A 187 14.40 -20.29 -3.08
CA ARG A 187 14.41 -21.76 -3.10
C ARG A 187 15.72 -22.32 -3.59
#